data_699a6bec121568093d911dc110d4810d
#
_entry.id   699a6bec121568093d911dc110d4810d
#
_cell.length_a   1.000
_cell.length_b   1.000
_cell.length_c   1.000
_cell.angle_alpha   90.00
_cell.angle_beta   90.00
_cell.angle_gamma   90.00
#
_symmetry.space_group_name_H-M   'P 1'
#
loop_
_entity.id
_entity.type
_entity.pdbx_description
1 polymer ?
#
loop_
_entity_poly.entity_id
_entity_poly.type
_entity_poly.pdbx_seq_one_letter_code
_entity_poly.pdbx_strand_id
1 'polypeptide(L)'
;MLKGKTVVLGVTGSIAAYKIANLASMLVKKHANVHVIMTENACNFINPITFETLTGNKCLVDTFDRNFQFNVEHVSLAKLADIFLVAPASADVIGKIANGIADDMLTTTIMACKCPKLISPAMNTNMFTNPIVQDNLKKLEHYGYEIIQPDSGYLACGDTGAGKMPSEQVLLNYILRTIAKDKDMTGIKLTVTAGPTREKLDPVRFLSNNSTGKMGYAIAKMAMLRGADVTLISGKVSLEPVPFVKMVDIVSAEDMYNAVIKSAKDADIIIKAAAVADYRPSDVSEEKIKKKDGDQMVLKLSLIHISEPTR
;
A
#
# COMPACT_ATOMS: atom_id res chain seq x y z
N MET A 1 -11.07 8.35 -6.75
CA MET A 1 -10.20 8.69 -5.61
C MET A 1 -9.12 9.70 -5.98
N LEU A 2 -8.68 9.74 -7.24
CA LEU A 2 -7.60 10.61 -7.72
C LEU A 2 -8.09 11.68 -8.71
N LYS A 3 -9.38 12.02 -8.70
CA LYS A 3 -9.93 13.06 -9.57
C LYS A 3 -9.26 14.40 -9.27
N GLY A 4 -8.73 15.04 -10.32
CA GLY A 4 -7.99 16.31 -10.22
C GLY A 4 -6.53 16.16 -9.75
N LYS A 5 -6.03 14.93 -9.56
CA LYS A 5 -4.63 14.66 -9.22
C LYS A 5 -3.84 14.27 -10.46
N THR A 6 -2.65 14.82 -10.58
CA THR A 6 -1.69 14.52 -11.65
C THR A 6 -0.58 13.60 -11.13
N VAL A 7 -0.46 12.44 -11.76
CA VAL A 7 0.57 11.43 -11.46
C VAL A 7 1.57 11.39 -12.59
N VAL A 8 2.85 11.60 -12.30
CA VAL A 8 3.93 11.43 -13.26
C VAL A 8 4.62 10.10 -13.03
N LEU A 9 4.69 9.27 -14.06
CA LEU A 9 5.39 7.98 -14.07
C LEU A 9 6.69 8.11 -14.86
N GLY A 10 7.82 7.90 -14.20
CA GLY A 10 9.13 7.81 -14.84
C GLY A 10 9.46 6.34 -15.09
N VAL A 11 9.60 5.95 -16.35
CA VAL A 11 9.88 4.56 -16.75
C VAL A 11 11.31 4.46 -17.27
N THR A 12 12.09 3.54 -16.69
CA THR A 12 13.50 3.36 -17.05
C THR A 12 13.77 2.00 -17.68
N GLY A 13 14.98 1.80 -18.21
CA GLY A 13 15.39 0.61 -18.94
C GLY A 13 15.45 -0.65 -18.08
N SER A 14 14.32 -1.33 -17.93
CA SER A 14 14.20 -2.62 -17.26
C SER A 14 13.08 -3.44 -17.87
N ILE A 15 13.22 -4.76 -17.88
CA ILE A 15 12.15 -5.66 -18.32
C ILE A 15 10.83 -5.41 -17.58
N ALA A 16 10.86 -4.93 -16.33
CA ALA A 16 9.67 -4.63 -15.53
C ALA A 16 8.85 -3.43 -16.07
N ALA A 17 9.35 -2.71 -17.09
CA ALA A 17 8.65 -1.56 -17.72
C ALA A 17 7.24 -1.94 -18.22
N TYR A 18 7.03 -3.17 -18.73
CA TYR A 18 5.72 -3.63 -19.21
C TYR A 18 4.63 -3.56 -18.14
N LYS A 19 4.97 -3.73 -16.86
CA LYS A 19 4.03 -3.68 -15.74
C LYS A 19 3.46 -2.28 -15.54
N ILE A 20 4.22 -1.25 -15.90
CA ILE A 20 3.79 0.14 -15.69
C ILE A 20 2.64 0.53 -16.61
N ALA A 21 2.48 -0.15 -17.74
CA ALA A 21 1.28 0.01 -18.58
C ALA A 21 0.00 -0.36 -17.82
N ASN A 22 0.03 -1.46 -17.05
CA ASN A 22 -1.09 -1.84 -16.20
C ASN A 22 -1.32 -0.82 -15.06
N LEU A 23 -0.26 -0.36 -14.39
CA LEU A 23 -0.37 0.69 -13.37
C LEU A 23 -0.97 1.98 -13.94
N ALA A 24 -0.55 2.43 -15.13
CA ALA A 24 -1.11 3.60 -15.81
C ALA A 24 -2.61 3.43 -16.04
N SER A 25 -3.05 2.27 -16.56
CA SER A 25 -4.47 1.94 -16.72
C SER A 25 -5.24 1.96 -15.38
N MET A 26 -4.64 1.41 -14.30
CA MET A 26 -5.26 1.42 -12.96
C MET A 26 -5.44 2.85 -12.42
N LEU A 27 -4.48 3.74 -12.67
CA LEU A 27 -4.53 5.14 -12.25
C LEU A 27 -5.59 5.93 -13.03
N VAL A 28 -5.65 5.74 -14.35
CA VAL A 28 -6.69 6.35 -15.22
C VAL A 28 -8.08 5.91 -14.77
N LYS A 29 -8.30 4.62 -14.47
CA LYS A 29 -9.57 4.11 -13.91
C LYS A 29 -9.93 4.73 -12.56
N LYS A 30 -8.97 5.29 -11.83
CA LYS A 30 -9.19 6.06 -10.59
C LYS A 30 -9.33 7.56 -10.82
N HIS A 31 -9.43 7.96 -12.08
CA HIS A 31 -9.59 9.35 -12.56
C HIS A 31 -8.38 10.25 -12.27
N ALA A 32 -7.17 9.69 -12.26
CA ALA A 32 -5.94 10.48 -12.26
C ALA A 32 -5.64 11.02 -13.66
N ASN A 33 -5.05 12.21 -13.73
CA ASN A 33 -4.34 12.68 -14.92
C ASN A 33 -2.95 12.06 -14.91
N VAL A 34 -2.66 11.14 -15.84
CA VAL A 34 -1.41 10.36 -15.84
C VAL A 34 -0.51 10.82 -16.98
N HIS A 35 0.70 11.26 -16.64
CA HIS A 35 1.75 11.57 -17.59
C HIS A 35 2.89 10.55 -17.45
N VAL A 36 3.49 10.18 -18.57
CA VAL A 36 4.59 9.21 -18.59
C VAL A 36 5.81 9.84 -19.23
N ILE A 37 6.96 9.69 -18.57
CA ILE A 37 8.27 10.04 -19.09
C ILE A 37 9.08 8.75 -19.18
N MET A 38 9.68 8.49 -20.32
CA MET A 38 10.51 7.31 -20.53
C MET A 38 11.96 7.72 -20.79
N THR A 39 12.90 6.95 -20.26
CA THR A 39 14.27 7.06 -20.74
C THR A 39 14.39 6.40 -22.11
N GLU A 40 15.37 6.78 -22.91
CA GLU A 40 15.65 6.14 -24.20
C GLU A 40 15.80 4.61 -24.06
N ASN A 41 16.50 4.17 -23.01
CA ASN A 41 16.64 2.74 -22.72
C ASN A 41 15.30 2.04 -22.39
N ALA A 42 14.32 2.73 -21.87
CA ALA A 42 12.99 2.14 -21.61
C ALA A 42 12.25 1.82 -22.91
N CYS A 43 12.49 2.59 -23.97
CA CYS A 43 11.86 2.38 -25.28
C CYS A 43 12.25 1.05 -25.93
N ASN A 44 13.35 0.42 -25.49
CA ASN A 44 13.72 -0.92 -25.93
C ASN A 44 12.87 -2.04 -25.32
N PHE A 45 12.14 -1.77 -24.24
CA PHE A 45 11.30 -2.75 -23.52
C PHE A 45 9.81 -2.54 -23.77
N ILE A 46 9.36 -1.30 -23.98
CA ILE A 46 7.97 -0.95 -24.23
C ILE A 46 7.90 0.30 -25.11
N ASN A 47 6.97 0.33 -26.05
CA ASN A 47 6.83 1.46 -26.95
C ASN A 47 6.05 2.62 -26.29
N PRO A 48 6.47 3.90 -26.45
CA PRO A 48 5.76 5.08 -25.95
C PRO A 48 4.27 5.13 -26.30
N ILE A 49 3.88 4.70 -27.50
CA ILE A 49 2.47 4.65 -27.98
C ILE A 49 1.57 3.84 -27.04
N THR A 50 2.12 2.86 -26.31
CA THR A 50 1.35 2.09 -25.32
C THR A 50 0.81 2.99 -24.23
N PHE A 51 1.68 3.88 -23.72
CA PHE A 51 1.30 4.81 -22.66
C PHE A 51 0.39 5.91 -23.17
N GLU A 52 0.64 6.44 -24.38
CA GLU A 52 -0.21 7.46 -25.01
C GLU A 52 -1.63 6.96 -25.19
N THR A 53 -1.78 5.72 -25.68
CA THR A 53 -3.10 5.08 -25.84
C THR A 53 -3.83 4.90 -24.52
N LEU A 54 -3.12 4.56 -23.44
CA LEU A 54 -3.73 4.31 -22.12
C LEU A 54 -4.08 5.58 -21.37
N THR A 55 -3.27 6.63 -21.51
CA THR A 55 -3.40 7.86 -20.70
C THR A 55 -4.10 9.00 -21.43
N GLY A 56 -4.10 8.97 -22.76
CA GLY A 56 -4.55 10.07 -23.59
C GLY A 56 -3.57 11.28 -23.60
N ASN A 57 -2.40 11.14 -23.01
CA ASN A 57 -1.36 12.15 -22.95
C ASN A 57 -0.12 11.69 -23.76
N LYS A 58 0.60 12.63 -24.33
CA LYS A 58 1.88 12.36 -24.99
C LYS A 58 2.87 11.73 -24.00
N CYS A 59 3.56 10.69 -24.42
CA CYS A 59 4.67 10.09 -23.69
C CYS A 59 5.97 10.86 -24.01
N LEU A 60 6.62 11.39 -22.98
CA LEU A 60 7.80 12.22 -23.15
C LEU A 60 9.07 11.36 -23.10
N VAL A 61 9.93 11.48 -24.10
CA VAL A 61 11.21 10.75 -24.18
C VAL A 61 12.37 11.73 -24.35
N ASP A 62 12.27 12.62 -25.33
CA ASP A 62 13.32 13.57 -25.68
C ASP A 62 13.06 14.93 -25.00
N THR A 63 14.10 15.50 -24.39
CA THR A 63 14.07 16.84 -23.78
C THR A 63 13.93 17.94 -24.83
N PHE A 64 14.38 17.71 -26.05
CA PHE A 64 14.49 18.68 -27.15
C PHE A 64 13.63 18.33 -28.37
N ASP A 65 12.52 17.62 -28.17
CA ASP A 65 11.56 17.37 -29.25
C ASP A 65 11.04 18.67 -29.84
N ARG A 66 11.36 18.91 -31.14
CA ARG A 66 11.07 20.17 -31.86
C ARG A 66 9.62 20.28 -32.37
N ASN A 67 8.82 19.25 -32.24
CA ASN A 67 7.41 19.22 -32.69
C ASN A 67 6.44 19.75 -31.61
N PHE A 68 6.75 20.86 -30.94
CA PHE A 68 5.98 21.30 -29.79
C PHE A 68 5.58 22.79 -29.82
N GLN A 69 4.57 23.10 -29.07
CA GLN A 69 4.20 24.46 -28.71
C GLN A 69 5.18 24.99 -27.65
N PHE A 70 5.45 26.30 -27.67
CA PHE A 70 6.46 27.04 -26.88
C PHE A 70 6.28 26.94 -25.36
N ASN A 71 6.22 25.73 -24.78
CA ASN A 71 6.23 25.50 -23.33
C ASN A 71 7.41 24.56 -22.98
N VAL A 72 8.17 24.95 -21.98
CA VAL A 72 9.25 24.10 -21.42
C VAL A 72 8.56 22.91 -20.72
N GLU A 73 8.37 21.80 -21.45
CA GLU A 73 7.52 20.68 -21.04
C GLU A 73 7.91 20.13 -19.67
N HIS A 74 9.20 19.94 -19.37
CA HIS A 74 9.66 19.45 -18.07
C HIS A 74 9.31 20.38 -16.91
N VAL A 75 9.36 21.72 -17.10
CA VAL A 75 8.98 22.69 -16.07
C VAL A 75 7.47 22.72 -15.86
N SER A 76 6.70 22.66 -16.95
CA SER A 76 5.24 22.67 -16.90
C SER A 76 4.73 21.42 -16.17
N LEU A 77 5.26 20.25 -16.52
CA LEU A 77 4.90 18.99 -15.91
C LEU A 77 5.33 18.92 -14.43
N ALA A 78 6.54 19.42 -14.12
CA ALA A 78 7.02 19.50 -12.73
C ALA A 78 6.13 20.35 -11.81
N LYS A 79 5.49 21.41 -12.36
CA LYS A 79 4.52 22.24 -11.63
C LYS A 79 3.15 21.58 -11.46
N LEU A 80 2.73 20.77 -12.43
CA LEU A 80 1.42 20.09 -12.41
C LEU A 80 1.42 18.83 -11.55
N ALA A 81 2.57 18.20 -11.34
CA ALA A 81 2.69 16.93 -10.65
C ALA A 81 2.27 17.02 -9.18
N ASP A 82 1.30 16.21 -8.76
CA ASP A 82 1.00 15.94 -7.35
C ASP A 82 1.91 14.86 -6.76
N ILE A 83 2.45 13.98 -7.61
CA ILE A 83 3.39 12.91 -7.24
C ILE A 83 4.21 12.48 -8.45
N PHE A 84 5.46 12.11 -8.21
CA PHE A 84 6.35 11.51 -9.20
C PHE A 84 6.78 10.12 -8.73
N LEU A 85 6.50 9.08 -9.52
CA LEU A 85 6.95 7.71 -9.28
C LEU A 85 7.93 7.30 -10.38
N VAL A 86 9.16 6.94 -10.01
CA VAL A 86 10.09 6.27 -10.93
C VAL A 86 9.96 4.76 -10.73
N ALA A 87 9.39 4.10 -11.71
CA ALA A 87 9.16 2.65 -11.70
C ALA A 87 9.11 2.10 -13.14
N PRO A 88 9.88 1.06 -13.46
CA PRO A 88 11.00 0.56 -12.69
C PRO A 88 12.13 1.61 -12.60
N ALA A 89 12.86 1.67 -11.49
CA ALA A 89 14.03 2.51 -11.34
C ALA A 89 15.31 1.69 -11.51
N SER A 90 16.04 1.91 -12.60
CA SER A 90 17.33 1.27 -12.84
C SER A 90 18.43 1.85 -11.96
N ALA A 91 19.52 1.09 -11.75
CA ALA A 91 20.69 1.57 -11.01
C ALA A 91 21.30 2.86 -11.61
N ASP A 92 21.30 2.97 -12.94
CA ASP A 92 21.74 4.16 -13.67
C ASP A 92 20.95 5.40 -13.24
N VAL A 93 19.62 5.35 -13.37
CA VAL A 93 18.74 6.48 -13.05
C VAL A 93 18.76 6.81 -11.55
N ILE A 94 18.83 5.81 -10.67
CA ILE A 94 19.01 6.01 -9.22
C ILE A 94 20.32 6.76 -8.96
N GLY A 95 21.42 6.35 -9.60
CA GLY A 95 22.73 7.01 -9.50
C GLY A 95 22.69 8.46 -9.99
N LYS A 96 22.06 8.73 -11.13
CA LYS A 96 21.90 10.06 -11.70
C LYS A 96 21.12 10.98 -10.77
N ILE A 97 19.94 10.58 -10.33
CA ILE A 97 19.09 11.39 -9.43
C ILE A 97 19.82 11.65 -8.10
N ALA A 98 20.47 10.63 -7.51
CA ALA A 98 21.19 10.77 -6.23
C ALA A 98 22.37 11.74 -6.32
N ASN A 99 22.97 11.93 -7.49
CA ASN A 99 24.11 12.80 -7.71
C ASN A 99 23.78 14.09 -8.46
N GLY A 100 22.48 14.39 -8.69
CA GLY A 100 22.06 15.65 -9.29
C GLY A 100 22.34 15.74 -10.80
N ILE A 101 22.47 14.59 -11.48
CA ILE A 101 22.67 14.54 -12.94
C ILE A 101 21.30 14.61 -13.61
N ALA A 102 21.12 15.64 -14.44
CA ALA A 102 19.88 15.93 -15.16
C ALA A 102 20.17 16.04 -16.66
N ASP A 103 20.49 14.89 -17.28
CA ASP A 103 20.96 14.79 -18.67
C ASP A 103 19.90 14.25 -19.64
N ASP A 104 18.72 13.84 -19.13
CA ASP A 104 17.58 13.40 -19.91
C ASP A 104 16.26 14.04 -19.42
N MET A 105 15.15 13.76 -20.14
CA MET A 105 13.83 14.32 -19.84
C MET A 105 13.33 13.90 -18.45
N LEU A 106 13.58 12.64 -18.02
CA LEU A 106 13.14 12.11 -16.75
C LEU A 106 13.90 12.78 -15.59
N THR A 107 15.22 12.76 -15.64
CA THR A 107 16.10 13.29 -14.59
C THR A 107 15.96 14.81 -14.46
N THR A 108 15.80 15.52 -15.58
CA THR A 108 15.51 16.96 -15.59
C THR A 108 14.17 17.29 -14.95
N THR A 109 13.11 16.54 -15.30
CA THR A 109 11.77 16.78 -14.75
C THR A 109 11.69 16.50 -13.25
N ILE A 110 12.20 15.34 -12.80
CA ILE A 110 12.15 14.99 -11.37
C ILE A 110 12.97 15.97 -10.50
N MET A 111 14.07 16.50 -11.03
CA MET A 111 14.89 17.52 -10.37
C MET A 111 14.11 18.82 -10.17
N ALA A 112 13.26 19.20 -11.14
CA ALA A 112 12.43 20.40 -11.08
C ALA A 112 11.18 20.22 -10.21
N CYS A 113 10.76 18.99 -9.89
CA CYS A 113 9.54 18.71 -9.13
C CYS A 113 9.67 19.04 -7.64
N LYS A 114 8.63 19.67 -7.07
CA LYS A 114 8.47 19.89 -5.63
C LYS A 114 7.54 18.85 -4.95
N CYS A 115 6.82 18.08 -5.74
CA CYS A 115 5.89 17.06 -5.24
C CYS A 115 6.62 15.89 -4.56
N PRO A 116 5.93 15.05 -3.78
CA PRO A 116 6.46 13.79 -3.27
C PRO A 116 7.02 12.91 -4.39
N LYS A 117 8.15 12.27 -4.13
CA LYS A 117 8.88 11.45 -5.09
C LYS A 117 9.05 10.04 -4.56
N LEU A 118 8.62 9.06 -5.34
CA LEU A 118 8.71 7.63 -5.04
C LEU A 118 9.68 6.97 -6.02
N ILE A 119 10.54 6.10 -5.50
CA ILE A 119 11.50 5.33 -6.31
C ILE A 119 11.24 3.84 -6.07
N SER A 120 10.97 3.10 -7.13
CA SER A 120 10.80 1.63 -7.08
C SER A 120 11.96 0.95 -7.82
N PRO A 121 13.03 0.54 -7.11
CA PRO A 121 14.17 -0.12 -7.72
C PRO A 121 13.77 -1.43 -8.41
N ALA A 122 14.38 -1.71 -9.57
CA ALA A 122 14.21 -2.95 -10.30
C ALA A 122 15.49 -3.30 -11.08
N MET A 123 16.23 -4.29 -10.56
CA MET A 123 17.51 -4.71 -11.12
C MET A 123 17.89 -6.11 -10.63
N ASN A 124 18.98 -6.67 -11.18
CA ASN A 124 19.57 -7.91 -10.67
C ASN A 124 19.96 -7.79 -9.20
N THR A 125 19.92 -8.89 -8.46
CA THR A 125 20.23 -8.93 -7.03
C THR A 125 21.60 -8.38 -6.69
N ASN A 126 22.64 -8.74 -7.46
CA ASN A 126 24.00 -8.25 -7.22
C ASN A 126 24.13 -6.74 -7.44
N MET A 127 23.37 -6.19 -8.41
CA MET A 127 23.29 -4.74 -8.61
C MET A 127 22.55 -4.08 -7.44
N PHE A 128 21.44 -4.65 -6.99
CA PHE A 128 20.67 -4.09 -5.88
C PHE A 128 21.46 -4.09 -4.58
N THR A 129 22.17 -5.18 -4.26
CA THR A 129 22.99 -5.30 -3.05
C THR A 129 24.35 -4.60 -3.14
N ASN A 130 24.70 -4.06 -4.32
CA ASN A 130 25.94 -3.31 -4.48
C ASN A 130 26.00 -2.10 -3.54
N PRO A 131 27.07 -1.92 -2.74
CA PRO A 131 27.18 -0.85 -1.77
C PRO A 131 26.93 0.55 -2.36
N ILE A 132 27.40 0.81 -3.58
CA ILE A 132 27.21 2.09 -4.27
C ILE A 132 25.72 2.35 -4.52
N VAL A 133 24.97 1.34 -4.96
CA VAL A 133 23.53 1.46 -5.19
C VAL A 133 22.79 1.67 -3.86
N GLN A 134 23.16 0.92 -2.81
CA GLN A 134 22.57 1.08 -1.48
C GLN A 134 22.86 2.47 -0.88
N ASP A 135 24.06 3.01 -1.07
CA ASP A 135 24.39 4.36 -0.63
C ASP A 135 23.63 5.43 -1.41
N ASN A 136 23.45 5.25 -2.72
CA ASN A 136 22.61 6.14 -3.53
C ASN A 136 21.14 6.11 -3.07
N LEU A 137 20.57 4.94 -2.73
CA LEU A 137 19.22 4.82 -2.20
C LEU A 137 19.09 5.54 -0.84
N LYS A 138 20.02 5.33 0.10
CA LYS A 138 20.06 6.04 1.39
C LYS A 138 20.18 7.56 1.20
N LYS A 139 20.99 7.99 0.23
CA LYS A 139 21.14 9.41 -0.10
C LYS A 139 19.82 9.98 -0.60
N LEU A 140 19.07 9.26 -1.44
CA LEU A 140 17.74 9.68 -1.88
C LEU A 140 16.76 9.77 -0.72
N GLU A 141 16.74 8.79 0.20
CA GLU A 141 15.91 8.83 1.41
C GLU A 141 16.23 10.06 2.27
N HIS A 142 17.53 10.38 2.45
CA HIS A 142 17.97 11.58 3.17
C HIS A 142 17.42 12.88 2.55
N TYR A 143 17.27 12.92 1.22
CA TYR A 143 16.68 14.06 0.50
C TYR A 143 15.16 13.98 0.36
N GLY A 144 14.49 13.11 1.09
CA GLY A 144 13.03 13.03 1.17
C GLY A 144 12.35 12.26 0.06
N TYR A 145 13.11 11.45 -0.69
CA TYR A 145 12.51 10.46 -1.59
C TYR A 145 12.06 9.24 -0.80
N GLU A 146 10.93 8.68 -1.12
CA GLU A 146 10.48 7.42 -0.52
C GLU A 146 10.87 6.25 -1.41
N ILE A 147 11.62 5.30 -0.86
CA ILE A 147 12.07 4.10 -1.56
C ILE A 147 11.06 2.98 -1.33
N ILE A 148 10.42 2.54 -2.40
CA ILE A 148 9.55 1.36 -2.37
C ILE A 148 10.45 0.13 -2.47
N GLN A 149 10.60 -0.58 -1.35
CA GLN A 149 11.50 -1.75 -1.29
C GLN A 149 11.10 -2.80 -2.33
N PRO A 150 12.07 -3.36 -3.07
CA PRO A 150 11.81 -4.41 -4.02
C PRO A 150 11.41 -5.71 -3.33
N ASP A 151 10.58 -6.50 -3.99
CA ASP A 151 10.26 -7.85 -3.57
C ASP A 151 11.46 -8.78 -3.76
N SER A 152 11.46 -9.88 -2.99
CA SER A 152 12.37 -11.00 -3.20
C SER A 152 11.65 -12.10 -4.00
N GLY A 153 12.39 -12.78 -4.90
CA GLY A 153 11.83 -13.86 -5.68
C GLY A 153 12.64 -14.17 -6.94
N TYR A 154 12.04 -14.95 -7.84
CA TYR A 154 12.64 -15.30 -9.12
C TYR A 154 12.69 -14.06 -10.04
N LEU A 155 13.88 -13.77 -10.56
CA LEU A 155 14.17 -12.65 -11.45
C LEU A 155 14.23 -13.12 -12.90
N ALA A 156 14.05 -12.19 -13.84
CA ALA A 156 14.09 -12.50 -15.28
C ALA A 156 15.45 -13.03 -15.76
N CYS A 157 16.53 -12.78 -15.01
CA CYS A 157 17.86 -13.33 -15.31
C CYS A 157 18.07 -14.77 -14.82
N GLY A 158 17.06 -15.40 -14.20
CA GLY A 158 17.16 -16.75 -13.65
C GLY A 158 17.63 -16.82 -12.19
N ASP A 159 18.06 -15.70 -11.62
CA ASP A 159 18.49 -15.64 -10.21
C ASP A 159 17.28 -15.52 -9.27
N THR A 160 17.47 -15.90 -8.01
CA THR A 160 16.50 -15.68 -6.94
C THR A 160 17.10 -14.74 -5.90
N GLY A 161 16.38 -13.66 -5.57
CA GLY A 161 16.85 -12.69 -4.57
C GLY A 161 16.06 -11.39 -4.59
N ALA A 162 16.56 -10.38 -3.87
CA ALA A 162 16.01 -9.04 -3.84
C ALA A 162 16.31 -8.28 -5.16
N GLY A 163 15.42 -7.37 -5.56
CA GLY A 163 15.60 -6.55 -6.76
C GLY A 163 14.41 -6.61 -7.72
N LYS A 164 13.39 -7.40 -7.40
CA LYS A 164 12.15 -7.52 -8.19
C LYS A 164 11.23 -6.34 -7.87
N MET A 165 10.82 -5.59 -8.90
CA MET A 165 9.81 -4.54 -8.71
C MET A 165 8.53 -5.13 -8.11
N PRO A 166 7.97 -4.51 -7.06
CA PRO A 166 6.70 -4.92 -6.47
C PRO A 166 5.56 -4.96 -7.48
N SER A 167 4.43 -5.55 -7.08
CA SER A 167 3.24 -5.56 -7.92
C SER A 167 2.70 -4.15 -8.15
N GLU A 168 1.99 -3.99 -9.27
CA GLU A 168 1.34 -2.72 -9.63
C GLU A 168 0.33 -2.27 -8.56
N GLN A 169 -0.28 -3.24 -7.86
CA GLN A 169 -1.19 -2.94 -6.75
C GLN A 169 -0.46 -2.31 -5.56
N VAL A 170 0.75 -2.78 -5.25
CA VAL A 170 1.60 -2.19 -4.20
C VAL A 170 1.99 -0.76 -4.59
N LEU A 171 2.48 -0.54 -5.82
CA LEU A 171 2.81 0.80 -6.32
C LEU A 171 1.61 1.74 -6.26
N LEU A 172 0.42 1.26 -6.67
CA LEU A 172 -0.81 2.03 -6.57
C LEU A 172 -1.15 2.39 -5.11
N ASN A 173 -0.95 1.46 -4.16
CA ASN A 173 -1.22 1.72 -2.75
C ASN A 173 -0.31 2.83 -2.19
N TYR A 174 0.97 2.88 -2.59
CA TYR A 174 1.89 3.97 -2.24
C TYR A 174 1.41 5.31 -2.79
N ILE A 175 1.01 5.37 -4.08
CA ILE A 175 0.46 6.58 -4.69
C ILE A 175 -0.81 7.03 -3.94
N LEU A 176 -1.75 6.11 -3.69
CA LEU A 176 -2.99 6.42 -2.97
C LEU A 176 -2.71 6.91 -1.54
N ARG A 177 -1.81 6.24 -0.82
CA ARG A 177 -1.41 6.67 0.52
C ARG A 177 -0.89 8.10 0.49
N THR A 178 -0.11 8.48 -0.53
CA THR A 178 0.55 9.79 -0.59
C THR A 178 -0.43 10.91 -0.96
N ILE A 179 -1.27 10.73 -2.00
CA ILE A 179 -2.02 11.87 -2.58
C ILE A 179 -3.54 11.73 -2.61
N ALA A 180 -4.12 10.57 -2.23
CA ALA A 180 -5.57 10.37 -2.39
C ALA A 180 -6.44 11.21 -1.46
N LYS A 181 -5.89 11.67 -0.33
CA LYS A 181 -6.57 12.49 0.69
C LYS A 181 -5.61 13.50 1.31
N ASP A 182 -6.16 14.59 1.80
CA ASP A 182 -5.42 15.53 2.63
C ASP A 182 -4.93 14.83 3.91
N LYS A 183 -3.76 15.25 4.41
CA LYS A 183 -3.08 14.63 5.54
C LYS A 183 -3.47 15.31 6.88
N ASP A 184 -4.77 15.50 7.08
CA ASP A 184 -5.35 16.19 8.23
C ASP A 184 -5.35 15.36 9.54
N MET A 185 -4.93 14.08 9.46
CA MET A 185 -4.75 13.20 10.62
C MET A 185 -3.29 12.83 10.87
N THR A 186 -2.34 13.59 10.32
CA THR A 186 -0.91 13.36 10.58
C THR A 186 -0.59 13.50 12.06
N GLY A 187 0.13 12.52 12.62
CA GLY A 187 0.49 12.46 14.03
C GLY A 187 -0.60 11.88 14.94
N ILE A 188 -1.81 11.62 14.43
CA ILE A 188 -2.89 10.98 15.18
C ILE A 188 -2.71 9.45 15.17
N LYS A 189 -2.69 8.85 16.34
CA LYS A 189 -2.69 7.40 16.55
C LYS A 189 -4.13 6.90 16.74
N LEU A 190 -4.60 6.08 15.81
CA LEU A 190 -5.98 5.61 15.78
C LEU A 190 -6.05 4.09 15.89
N THR A 191 -6.83 3.59 16.84
CA THR A 191 -7.12 2.16 16.99
C THR A 191 -8.55 1.88 16.54
N VAL A 192 -8.70 0.88 15.64
CA VAL A 192 -10.02 0.44 15.15
C VAL A 192 -10.20 -1.03 15.49
N THR A 193 -11.38 -1.43 15.97
CA THR A 193 -11.73 -2.85 16.07
C THR A 193 -12.63 -3.26 14.91
N ALA A 194 -12.49 -4.49 14.41
CA ALA A 194 -13.26 -4.99 13.27
C ALA A 194 -13.53 -6.50 13.35
N GLY A 195 -14.51 -6.94 12.57
CA GLY A 195 -14.85 -8.36 12.46
C GLY A 195 -15.56 -8.92 13.68
N PRO A 196 -15.88 -10.22 13.67
CA PRO A 196 -16.53 -10.91 14.78
C PRO A 196 -15.50 -11.53 15.72
N THR A 197 -15.83 -11.65 16.99
CA THR A 197 -15.15 -12.56 17.92
C THR A 197 -15.70 -13.99 17.76
N ARG A 198 -14.93 -14.97 18.23
CA ARG A 198 -15.29 -16.38 18.22
C ARG A 198 -15.04 -16.97 19.59
N GLU A 199 -16.12 -17.44 20.22
CA GLU A 199 -16.06 -18.07 21.53
C GLU A 199 -16.08 -19.58 21.36
N LYS A 200 -15.01 -20.26 21.75
CA LYS A 200 -14.85 -21.72 21.56
C LYS A 200 -15.90 -22.51 22.33
N LEU A 201 -16.47 -23.51 21.67
CA LEU A 201 -17.28 -24.57 22.26
C LEU A 201 -16.45 -25.84 22.49
N ASP A 202 -15.66 -26.18 21.47
CA ASP A 202 -14.74 -27.32 21.43
C ASP A 202 -13.60 -26.98 20.42
N PRO A 203 -12.61 -27.86 20.18
CA PRO A 203 -11.55 -27.59 19.21
C PRO A 203 -12.03 -27.33 17.77
N VAL A 204 -13.28 -27.65 17.44
CA VAL A 204 -13.82 -27.58 16.07
C VAL A 204 -14.88 -26.51 15.91
N ARG A 205 -15.67 -26.24 16.98
CA ARG A 205 -16.86 -25.39 16.94
C ARG A 205 -16.69 -24.14 17.79
N PHE A 206 -17.36 -23.07 17.38
CA PHE A 206 -17.38 -21.79 18.09
C PHE A 206 -18.72 -21.10 17.89
N LEU A 207 -19.05 -20.20 18.81
CA LEU A 207 -20.10 -19.19 18.67
C LEU A 207 -19.48 -17.93 18.08
N SER A 208 -20.20 -17.26 17.20
CA SER A 208 -19.72 -16.03 16.58
C SER A 208 -20.87 -15.20 16.04
N ASN A 209 -20.63 -13.92 15.83
CA ASN A 209 -21.54 -13.00 15.17
C ASN A 209 -21.35 -13.01 13.65
N ASN A 210 -22.42 -12.75 12.91
CA ASN A 210 -22.35 -12.62 11.45
C ASN A 210 -21.84 -11.22 11.05
N SER A 211 -20.54 -11.01 11.15
CA SER A 211 -19.89 -9.75 10.77
C SER A 211 -18.84 -9.98 9.70
N THR A 212 -18.84 -9.14 8.67
CA THR A 212 -17.84 -9.18 7.59
C THR A 212 -16.61 -8.32 7.87
N GLY A 213 -16.63 -7.46 8.90
CA GLY A 213 -15.56 -6.53 9.22
C GLY A 213 -15.41 -5.32 8.28
N LYS A 214 -16.21 -5.24 7.20
CA LYS A 214 -16.06 -4.21 6.14
C LYS A 214 -16.03 -2.78 6.68
N MET A 215 -16.85 -2.46 7.69
CA MET A 215 -16.90 -1.10 8.25
C MET A 215 -15.58 -0.73 8.92
N GLY A 216 -15.05 -1.55 9.84
CA GLY A 216 -13.79 -1.28 10.52
C GLY A 216 -12.61 -1.19 9.57
N TYR A 217 -12.54 -2.08 8.56
CA TYR A 217 -11.52 -2.04 7.51
C TYR A 217 -11.60 -0.76 6.66
N ALA A 218 -12.81 -0.30 6.33
CA ALA A 218 -13.01 0.94 5.58
C ALA A 218 -12.59 2.17 6.40
N ILE A 219 -12.91 2.21 7.71
CA ILE A 219 -12.49 3.27 8.63
C ILE A 219 -10.96 3.29 8.74
N ALA A 220 -10.33 2.14 9.00
CA ALA A 220 -8.87 2.02 9.09
C ALA A 220 -8.17 2.51 7.81
N LYS A 221 -8.68 2.08 6.65
CA LYS A 221 -8.17 2.52 5.34
C LYS A 221 -8.31 4.03 5.15
N MET A 222 -9.46 4.61 5.50
CA MET A 222 -9.69 6.04 5.31
C MET A 222 -8.80 6.87 6.24
N ALA A 223 -8.64 6.46 7.50
CA ALA A 223 -7.77 7.13 8.47
C ALA A 223 -6.29 7.08 8.01
N MET A 224 -5.82 5.92 7.53
CA MET A 224 -4.48 5.76 6.94
C MET A 224 -4.28 6.67 5.73
N LEU A 225 -5.24 6.77 4.83
CA LEU A 225 -5.17 7.68 3.67
C LEU A 225 -5.12 9.16 4.10
N ARG A 226 -5.68 9.52 5.24
CA ARG A 226 -5.63 10.86 5.86
C ARG A 226 -4.36 11.09 6.68
N GLY A 227 -3.45 10.11 6.77
CA GLY A 227 -2.15 10.25 7.41
C GLY A 227 -2.08 9.80 8.87
N ALA A 228 -3.12 9.17 9.42
CA ALA A 228 -3.09 8.61 10.76
C ALA A 228 -2.18 7.38 10.85
N ASP A 229 -1.57 7.17 12.02
CA ASP A 229 -0.93 5.90 12.40
C ASP A 229 -2.03 4.96 12.93
N VAL A 230 -2.36 3.93 12.16
CA VAL A 230 -3.55 3.11 12.40
C VAL A 230 -3.18 1.72 12.88
N THR A 231 -3.78 1.30 13.99
CA THR A 231 -3.80 -0.10 14.44
C THR A 231 -5.21 -0.66 14.24
N LEU A 232 -5.33 -1.74 13.47
CA LEU A 232 -6.59 -2.46 13.22
C LEU A 232 -6.56 -3.79 13.96
N ILE A 233 -7.39 -3.90 15.01
CA ILE A 233 -7.58 -5.12 15.80
C ILE A 233 -8.77 -5.88 15.19
N SER A 234 -8.52 -7.03 14.59
CA SER A 234 -9.53 -7.73 13.81
C SER A 234 -9.75 -9.17 14.23
N GLY A 235 -11.00 -9.54 14.41
CA GLY A 235 -11.43 -10.93 14.37
C GLY A 235 -11.27 -11.48 12.93
N LYS A 236 -11.32 -12.80 12.79
CA LYS A 236 -11.10 -13.48 11.50
C LYS A 236 -12.17 -13.12 10.49
N VAL A 237 -11.77 -12.52 9.40
CA VAL A 237 -12.59 -12.15 8.23
C VAL A 237 -11.95 -12.63 6.94
N SER A 238 -12.65 -12.53 5.82
CA SER A 238 -12.14 -12.84 4.48
C SER A 238 -11.60 -11.62 3.71
N LEU A 239 -11.46 -10.49 4.40
CA LEU A 239 -10.92 -9.28 3.79
C LEU A 239 -9.40 -9.32 3.77
N GLU A 240 -8.81 -8.78 2.69
CA GLU A 240 -7.36 -8.58 2.62
C GLU A 240 -6.90 -7.56 3.66
N PRO A 241 -5.70 -7.72 4.24
CA PRO A 241 -5.11 -6.75 5.13
C PRO A 241 -5.07 -5.34 4.52
N VAL A 242 -5.31 -4.33 5.33
CA VAL A 242 -5.22 -2.93 4.86
C VAL A 242 -3.74 -2.55 4.79
N PRO A 243 -3.23 -2.17 3.60
CA PRO A 243 -1.83 -1.76 3.46
C PRO A 243 -1.47 -0.59 4.38
N PHE A 244 -0.24 -0.58 4.90
CA PHE A 244 0.29 0.46 5.81
C PHE A 244 -0.44 0.60 7.14
N VAL A 245 -1.26 -0.35 7.51
CA VAL A 245 -1.97 -0.42 8.78
C VAL A 245 -1.38 -1.55 9.62
N LYS A 246 -1.14 -1.28 10.90
CA LYS A 246 -0.70 -2.33 11.83
C LYS A 246 -1.88 -3.25 12.15
N MET A 247 -1.80 -4.49 11.65
CA MET A 247 -2.82 -5.52 11.92
C MET A 247 -2.54 -6.23 13.24
N VAL A 248 -3.57 -6.45 14.03
CA VAL A 248 -3.56 -7.28 15.25
C VAL A 248 -4.71 -8.27 15.16
N ASP A 249 -4.37 -9.53 14.88
CA ASP A 249 -5.36 -10.58 14.77
C ASP A 249 -5.75 -11.09 16.16
N ILE A 250 -7.07 -11.29 16.36
CA ILE A 250 -7.64 -11.83 17.60
C ILE A 250 -8.65 -12.94 17.29
N VAL A 251 -8.99 -13.70 18.31
CA VAL A 251 -9.99 -14.76 18.22
C VAL A 251 -11.19 -14.47 19.10
N SER A 252 -10.99 -14.33 20.40
CA SER A 252 -12.06 -14.17 21.40
C SER A 252 -12.33 -12.71 21.76
N ALA A 253 -13.42 -12.47 22.48
CA ALA A 253 -13.73 -11.17 23.09
C ALA A 253 -12.65 -10.75 24.08
N GLU A 254 -12.09 -11.69 24.84
CA GLU A 254 -11.02 -11.45 25.79
C GLU A 254 -9.71 -11.03 25.08
N ASP A 255 -9.36 -11.70 23.98
CA ASP A 255 -8.20 -11.29 23.16
C ASP A 255 -8.38 -9.85 22.65
N MET A 256 -9.57 -9.53 22.14
CA MET A 256 -9.89 -8.18 21.66
C MET A 256 -9.78 -7.15 22.78
N TYR A 257 -10.33 -7.43 23.95
CA TYR A 257 -10.21 -6.56 25.13
C TYR A 257 -8.75 -6.28 25.46
N ASN A 258 -7.94 -7.33 25.61
CA ASN A 258 -6.53 -7.20 25.95
C ASN A 258 -5.76 -6.40 24.90
N ALA A 259 -6.03 -6.65 23.60
CA ALA A 259 -5.41 -5.91 22.49
C ALA A 259 -5.81 -4.42 22.50
N VAL A 260 -7.10 -4.11 22.75
CA VAL A 260 -7.58 -2.73 22.85
C VAL A 260 -6.96 -2.00 24.04
N ILE A 261 -6.94 -2.61 25.23
CA ILE A 261 -6.36 -1.98 26.44
C ILE A 261 -4.84 -1.73 26.23
N LYS A 262 -4.14 -2.67 25.57
CA LYS A 262 -2.73 -2.45 25.24
C LYS A 262 -2.53 -1.28 24.27
N SER A 263 -3.38 -1.18 23.25
CA SER A 263 -3.30 -0.12 22.24
C SER A 263 -3.76 1.23 22.78
N ALA A 264 -4.73 1.23 23.72
CA ALA A 264 -5.32 2.44 24.31
C ALA A 264 -4.31 3.32 25.07
N LYS A 265 -3.18 2.76 25.51
CA LYS A 265 -2.14 3.51 26.21
C LYS A 265 -1.52 4.61 25.34
N ASP A 266 -1.45 4.39 24.05
CA ASP A 266 -0.78 5.27 23.08
C ASP A 266 -1.74 5.84 22.03
N ALA A 267 -3.02 5.41 22.01
CA ALA A 267 -3.99 5.83 21.00
C ALA A 267 -4.66 7.14 21.39
N ASP A 268 -4.74 8.08 20.45
CA ASP A 268 -5.51 9.32 20.59
C ASP A 268 -7.01 9.09 20.37
N ILE A 269 -7.34 8.13 19.49
CA ILE A 269 -8.72 7.81 19.10
C ILE A 269 -8.91 6.29 19.06
N ILE A 270 -10.01 5.82 19.63
CA ILE A 270 -10.42 4.41 19.56
C ILE A 270 -11.82 4.33 18.93
N ILE A 271 -11.94 3.57 17.85
CA ILE A 271 -13.22 3.32 17.17
C ILE A 271 -13.58 1.85 17.28
N LYS A 272 -14.67 1.56 18.00
CA LYS A 272 -15.19 0.21 18.18
C LYS A 272 -16.20 -0.11 17.07
N ALA A 273 -15.80 -0.92 16.07
CA ALA A 273 -16.64 -1.35 14.95
C ALA A 273 -16.71 -2.90 14.81
N ALA A 274 -16.17 -3.61 15.80
CA ALA A 274 -16.26 -5.07 15.86
C ALA A 274 -17.61 -5.56 16.34
N ALA A 275 -17.99 -6.77 15.93
CA ALA A 275 -19.14 -7.48 16.49
C ALA A 275 -18.64 -8.46 17.56
N VAL A 276 -18.53 -7.95 18.78
CA VAL A 276 -18.10 -8.72 19.95
C VAL A 276 -19.24 -9.59 20.45
N ALA A 277 -18.95 -10.81 20.89
CA ALA A 277 -19.94 -11.68 21.50
C ALA A 277 -20.28 -11.21 22.91
N ASP A 278 -21.58 -11.24 23.26
CA ASP A 278 -22.07 -10.92 24.62
C ASP A 278 -22.02 -12.15 25.54
N TYR A 279 -22.03 -13.35 24.94
CA TYR A 279 -22.07 -14.61 25.65
C TYR A 279 -20.95 -15.54 25.17
N ARG A 280 -20.42 -16.32 26.12
CA ARG A 280 -19.50 -17.43 25.84
C ARG A 280 -20.03 -18.72 26.48
N PRO A 281 -19.61 -19.91 26.01
CA PRO A 281 -19.90 -21.17 26.69
C PRO A 281 -19.38 -21.12 28.13
N SER A 282 -20.21 -21.59 29.08
CA SER A 282 -19.79 -21.71 30.48
C SER A 282 -18.66 -22.70 30.64
N ASP A 283 -18.72 -23.77 29.85
CA ASP A 283 -17.75 -24.85 29.83
C ASP A 283 -17.26 -25.07 28.39
N VAL A 284 -15.94 -25.09 28.19
CA VAL A 284 -15.30 -25.38 26.90
C VAL A 284 -14.76 -26.79 26.94
N SER A 285 -15.20 -27.65 25.99
CA SER A 285 -14.70 -29.02 25.90
C SER A 285 -13.30 -29.05 25.28
N GLU A 286 -12.38 -29.79 25.92
CA GLU A 286 -11.03 -30.04 25.37
C GLU A 286 -11.03 -30.98 24.16
N GLU A 287 -12.07 -31.86 24.09
CA GLU A 287 -12.27 -32.77 22.97
C GLU A 287 -13.50 -32.38 22.14
N LYS A 288 -13.52 -32.81 20.85
CA LYS A 288 -14.68 -32.64 19.99
C LYS A 288 -15.89 -33.29 20.62
N ILE A 289 -16.96 -32.54 20.88
CA ILE A 289 -18.23 -33.03 21.39
C ILE A 289 -18.80 -34.02 20.36
N LYS A 290 -18.90 -35.28 20.75
CA LYS A 290 -19.45 -36.35 19.88
C LYS A 290 -20.96 -36.27 19.81
N LYS A 291 -21.54 -36.53 18.65
CA LYS A 291 -22.96 -36.66 18.45
C LYS A 291 -23.42 -37.95 19.16
N LYS A 292 -24.44 -37.85 20.02
CA LYS A 292 -25.13 -39.00 20.58
C LYS A 292 -26.47 -39.16 19.85
N ASP A 293 -26.86 -40.40 19.54
CA ASP A 293 -28.12 -40.67 18.83
C ASP A 293 -29.31 -40.24 19.72
N GLY A 294 -30.19 -39.41 19.13
CA GLY A 294 -31.44 -38.97 19.77
C GLY A 294 -31.31 -37.77 20.72
N ASP A 295 -30.11 -37.27 21.05
CA ASP A 295 -29.92 -36.20 22.02
C ASP A 295 -29.93 -34.80 21.39
N GLN A 296 -30.58 -33.89 22.06
CA GLN A 296 -30.46 -32.46 21.81
C GLN A 296 -29.13 -31.92 22.42
N MET A 297 -28.44 -31.07 21.70
CA MET A 297 -27.27 -30.37 22.23
C MET A 297 -27.74 -29.11 22.98
N VAL A 298 -27.59 -29.12 24.29
CA VAL A 298 -27.88 -27.97 25.17
C VAL A 298 -26.56 -27.25 25.50
N LEU A 299 -26.47 -25.98 25.18
CA LEU A 299 -25.32 -25.13 25.51
C LEU A 299 -25.69 -24.23 26.70
N LYS A 300 -24.90 -24.31 27.76
CA LYS A 300 -24.95 -23.32 28.85
C LYS A 300 -24.05 -22.15 28.47
N LEU A 301 -24.60 -20.95 28.54
CA LEU A 301 -23.88 -19.72 28.19
C LEU A 301 -23.71 -18.85 29.43
N SER A 302 -22.57 -18.20 29.58
CA SER A 302 -22.30 -17.16 30.55
C SER A 302 -22.12 -15.82 29.86
N LEU A 303 -22.56 -14.75 30.48
CA LEU A 303 -22.38 -13.38 30.02
C LEU A 303 -20.89 -13.01 30.06
N ILE A 304 -20.42 -12.30 29.03
CA ILE A 304 -19.07 -11.77 29.00
C ILE A 304 -19.06 -10.37 29.59
N HIS A 305 -18.61 -10.25 30.84
CA HIS A 305 -18.49 -8.97 31.57
C HIS A 305 -17.06 -8.44 31.43
N ILE A 306 -16.68 -7.92 30.26
CA ILE A 306 -15.29 -7.43 30.03
C ILE A 306 -15.26 -5.90 30.01
N SER A 307 -16.27 -5.24 29.48
CA SER A 307 -16.43 -3.79 29.54
C SER A 307 -17.89 -3.42 29.35
N GLU A 308 -18.49 -2.65 30.25
CA GLU A 308 -19.75 -2.00 29.96
C GLU A 308 -19.55 -0.83 29.01
N PRO A 309 -20.43 -0.64 28.01
CA PRO A 309 -20.39 0.57 27.21
C PRO A 309 -20.73 1.75 28.15
N THR A 310 -19.79 2.63 28.38
CA THR A 310 -20.08 3.96 28.90
C THR A 310 -21.02 4.65 27.93
N ARG A 311 -22.26 4.84 28.30
CA ARG A 311 -23.24 5.65 27.58
C ARG A 311 -22.89 7.12 27.66
#